data_366949b07d160d01da00ec11f89381bd
#
_entry.id   366949b07d160d01da00ec11f89381bd
#
_cell.length_a   1.000
_cell.length_b   1.000
_cell.length_c   1.000
_cell.angle_alpha   90.00
_cell.angle_beta   90.00
_cell.angle_gamma   90.00
#
_symmetry.space_group_name_H-M   'P 1'
#
loop_
_entity.id
_entity.type
_entity.pdbx_description
1 polymer ?
#
loop_
_entity_poly.entity_id
_entity_poly.type
_entity_poly.pdbx_seq_one_letter_code
_entity_poly.pdbx_strand_id
1 'polypeptide(L)'
;MKNNLVAVYGGHDGNVTFYNGERGTYHIIELERLVKKRYFRLHFENDYDTIRDILIQCKDIASKHWGIDHYDAILLGSDDRVWKIDGSGWINPQQLLVDVFNCNQIGTLISHHHCHACNVFYQSPFEESLVISYDGGGDDGFFKVYHATRDEVKLIDTIRSDFGGGYCLSASLIREVAEKSKHQLALAGKMMGLCGYGKVVEEHVAPFGMFFFDKDYKKLAQLTGLPLKNLNDPWEDPMKNWVFEGQEGFDVAATAQEAFERAFFG
;
A
#
# COMPACT_ATOMS: atom_id res chain seq x y z
N MET A 1 -7.11 32.95 -5.40
CA MET A 1 -7.28 32.68 -3.95
C MET A 1 -6.40 31.49 -3.62
N LYS A 2 -5.71 31.54 -2.51
CA LYS A 2 -4.85 30.43 -2.10
C LYS A 2 -5.69 29.51 -1.21
N ASN A 3 -6.10 28.38 -1.76
CA ASN A 3 -7.04 27.47 -1.12
C ASN A 3 -6.37 26.59 -0.05
N ASN A 4 -7.02 26.43 1.08
CA ASN A 4 -6.67 25.41 2.07
C ASN A 4 -7.38 24.11 1.72
N LEU A 5 -6.63 23.01 1.71
CA LEU A 5 -7.16 21.70 1.34
C LEU A 5 -6.92 20.70 2.48
N VAL A 6 -7.82 19.76 2.61
CA VAL A 6 -7.60 18.57 3.43
C VAL A 6 -7.77 17.32 2.57
N ALA A 7 -6.82 16.38 2.67
CA ALA A 7 -6.92 15.09 2.02
C ALA A 7 -6.97 13.98 3.08
N VAL A 8 -7.83 12.99 2.89
CA VAL A 8 -8.00 11.87 3.81
C VAL A 8 -7.82 10.56 3.06
N TYR A 9 -6.97 9.71 3.59
CA TYR A 9 -6.84 8.32 3.19
C TYR A 9 -7.09 7.41 4.40
N GLY A 10 -8.11 6.55 4.32
CA GLY A 10 -8.59 5.76 5.46
C GLY A 10 -8.09 4.31 5.50
N GLY A 11 -7.37 3.84 4.47
CA GLY A 11 -6.85 2.48 4.37
C GLY A 11 -5.66 2.19 5.29
N HIS A 12 -4.86 1.16 4.96
CA HIS A 12 -3.58 0.92 5.65
C HIS A 12 -2.62 2.08 5.43
N ASP A 13 -1.78 2.39 6.40
CA ASP A 13 -0.94 3.59 6.40
C ASP A 13 -1.77 4.89 6.28
N GLY A 14 -2.99 4.85 6.84
CA GLY A 14 -3.95 5.94 6.79
C GLY A 14 -3.38 7.26 7.27
N ASN A 15 -3.75 8.33 6.59
CA ASN A 15 -3.26 9.66 6.91
C ASN A 15 -4.29 10.75 6.63
N VAL A 16 -4.10 11.89 7.29
CA VAL A 16 -4.80 13.15 7.00
C VAL A 16 -3.75 14.19 6.65
N THR A 17 -3.84 14.73 5.45
CA THR A 17 -2.90 15.73 4.93
C THR A 17 -3.60 17.08 4.82
N PHE A 18 -2.96 18.12 5.33
CA PHE A 18 -3.45 19.48 5.30
C PHE A 18 -2.54 20.34 4.43
N TYR A 19 -3.11 21.10 3.50
CA TYR A 19 -2.40 22.08 2.69
C TYR A 19 -2.82 23.48 3.09
N ASN A 20 -1.84 24.32 3.42
CA ASN A 20 -2.04 25.75 3.68
C ASN A 20 -1.74 26.54 2.41
N GLY A 21 -2.77 27.02 1.76
CA GLY A 21 -2.64 27.75 0.49
C GLY A 21 -1.94 29.09 0.60
N GLU A 22 -1.97 29.76 1.76
CA GLU A 22 -1.27 31.04 1.95
C GLU A 22 0.24 30.85 2.02
N ARG A 23 0.67 29.81 2.75
CA ARG A 23 2.10 29.52 2.98
C ARG A 23 2.68 28.61 1.91
N GLY A 24 1.86 27.92 1.12
CA GLY A 24 2.29 26.90 0.16
C GLY A 24 2.92 25.68 0.83
N THR A 25 2.50 25.36 2.07
CA THR A 25 3.03 24.24 2.85
C THR A 25 1.99 23.16 3.05
N TYR A 26 2.42 21.91 3.14
CA TYR A 26 1.57 20.80 3.53
C TYR A 26 2.09 20.12 4.79
N HIS A 27 1.16 19.50 5.53
CA HIS A 27 1.42 18.81 6.79
C HIS A 27 0.66 17.49 6.80
N ILE A 28 1.32 16.41 7.21
CA ILE A 28 0.76 15.07 7.21
C ILE A 28 0.66 14.56 8.65
N ILE A 29 -0.51 14.02 9.00
CA ILE A 29 -0.71 13.26 10.22
C ILE A 29 -0.85 11.79 9.85
N GLU A 30 0.18 10.99 10.14
CA GLU A 30 0.11 9.54 10.03
C GLU A 30 -0.75 8.98 11.16
N LEU A 31 -1.87 8.36 10.84
CA LEU A 31 -2.84 7.93 11.84
C LEU A 31 -2.30 6.87 12.79
N GLU A 32 -1.47 5.94 12.31
CA GLU A 32 -0.84 4.94 13.19
C GLU A 32 0.08 5.55 14.26
N ARG A 33 0.70 6.70 13.97
CA ARG A 33 1.50 7.42 14.98
C ARG A 33 0.60 8.15 15.96
N LEU A 34 -0.49 8.74 15.47
CA LEU A 34 -1.47 9.42 16.31
C LEU A 34 -2.10 8.47 17.33
N VAL A 35 -2.57 7.30 16.86
CA VAL A 35 -3.24 6.30 17.72
C VAL A 35 -2.27 5.28 18.33
N LYS A 36 -0.95 5.32 17.99
CA LYS A 36 0.09 4.40 18.46
C LYS A 36 -0.20 2.92 18.14
N LYS A 37 -0.84 2.66 17.02
CA LYS A 37 -1.17 1.30 16.55
C LYS A 37 -0.64 1.09 15.14
N ARG A 38 0.30 0.17 14.98
CA ARG A 38 0.90 -0.18 13.68
C ARG A 38 -0.13 -0.81 12.76
N TYR A 39 -0.07 -0.50 11.45
CA TYR A 39 -1.01 -0.93 10.42
C TYR A 39 -2.46 -0.49 10.70
N PHE A 40 -2.62 0.60 11.41
CA PHE A 40 -3.93 1.15 11.72
C PHE A 40 -4.68 1.55 10.45
N ARG A 41 -5.94 1.11 10.37
CA ARG A 41 -6.89 1.52 9.34
C ARG A 41 -7.97 2.37 9.99
N LEU A 42 -8.28 3.52 9.39
CA LEU A 42 -9.31 4.42 9.95
C LEU A 42 -10.68 3.76 9.90
N HIS A 43 -11.03 3.13 8.79
CA HIS A 43 -12.22 2.32 8.65
C HIS A 43 -11.89 0.81 8.79
N PHE A 44 -12.88 -0.09 8.77
CA PHE A 44 -12.85 -1.54 9.01
C PHE A 44 -12.75 -1.97 10.48
N GLU A 45 -11.92 -1.31 11.28
CA GLU A 45 -11.64 -1.75 12.65
C GLU A 45 -12.23 -0.82 13.71
N ASN A 46 -12.89 0.28 13.29
CA ASN A 46 -13.40 1.31 14.18
C ASN A 46 -14.87 1.59 13.90
N ASP A 47 -15.61 1.97 14.95
CA ASP A 47 -16.96 2.48 14.85
C ASP A 47 -16.98 3.94 14.35
N TYR A 48 -18.18 4.43 14.06
CA TYR A 48 -18.39 5.78 13.53
C TYR A 48 -17.86 6.88 14.46
N ASP A 49 -18.12 6.77 15.77
CA ASP A 49 -17.73 7.78 16.75
C ASP A 49 -16.22 7.84 16.92
N THR A 50 -15.56 6.67 16.99
CA THR A 50 -14.08 6.58 17.01
C THR A 50 -13.45 7.24 15.79
N ILE A 51 -13.95 6.96 14.58
CA ILE A 51 -13.46 7.57 13.34
C ILE A 51 -13.61 9.09 13.40
N ARG A 52 -14.80 9.55 13.79
CA ARG A 52 -15.12 10.97 13.90
C ARG A 52 -14.19 11.69 14.89
N ASP A 53 -13.95 11.09 16.05
CA ASP A 53 -13.08 11.67 17.10
C ASP A 53 -11.62 11.77 16.64
N ILE A 54 -11.11 10.76 15.92
CA ILE A 54 -9.76 10.79 15.32
C ILE A 54 -9.65 11.93 14.30
N LEU A 55 -10.65 12.11 13.44
CA LEU A 55 -10.65 13.17 12.45
C LEU A 55 -10.75 14.55 13.10
N ILE A 56 -11.55 14.71 14.16
CA ILE A 56 -11.61 15.94 14.97
C ILE A 56 -10.25 16.24 15.59
N GLN A 57 -9.60 15.24 16.17
CA GLN A 57 -8.25 15.40 16.73
C GLN A 57 -7.25 15.87 15.67
N CYS A 58 -7.30 15.32 14.45
CA CYS A 58 -6.46 15.78 13.33
C CYS A 58 -6.74 17.27 13.00
N LYS A 59 -8.00 17.66 12.93
CA LYS A 59 -8.42 19.06 12.70
C LYS A 59 -7.90 19.99 13.79
N ASP A 60 -8.01 19.61 15.06
CA ASP A 60 -7.53 20.40 16.20
C ASP A 60 -6.01 20.58 16.17
N ILE A 61 -5.27 19.54 15.76
CA ILE A 61 -3.82 19.63 15.54
C ILE A 61 -3.51 20.62 14.43
N ALA A 62 -4.23 20.58 13.31
CA ALA A 62 -4.03 21.49 12.19
C ALA A 62 -4.29 22.95 12.56
N SER A 63 -5.39 23.20 13.29
CA SER A 63 -5.71 24.53 13.80
C SER A 63 -4.64 25.04 14.77
N LYS A 64 -4.34 24.25 15.81
CA LYS A 64 -3.44 24.65 16.89
C LYS A 64 -1.99 24.86 16.45
N HIS A 65 -1.47 23.98 15.61
CA HIS A 65 -0.04 23.95 15.29
C HIS A 65 0.30 24.60 13.95
N TRP A 66 -0.67 24.64 13.01
CA TRP A 66 -0.42 25.15 11.64
C TRP A 66 -1.30 26.34 11.25
N GLY A 67 -2.27 26.69 12.11
CA GLY A 67 -3.18 27.80 11.89
C GLY A 67 -4.13 27.57 10.71
N ILE A 68 -4.55 26.31 10.49
CA ILE A 68 -5.48 25.95 9.42
C ILE A 68 -6.86 25.70 10.05
N ASP A 69 -7.74 26.72 9.99
CA ASP A 69 -9.05 26.71 10.65
C ASP A 69 -10.22 26.53 9.68
N HIS A 70 -9.98 26.69 8.37
CA HIS A 70 -10.99 26.53 7.33
C HIS A 70 -10.43 25.77 6.15
N TYR A 71 -11.30 25.10 5.42
CA TYR A 71 -10.98 24.25 4.28
C TYR A 71 -11.86 24.61 3.09
N ASP A 72 -11.25 24.80 1.93
CA ASP A 72 -11.94 25.11 0.68
C ASP A 72 -12.37 23.85 -0.06
N ALA A 73 -11.64 22.74 0.11
CA ALA A 73 -12.04 21.44 -0.42
C ALA A 73 -11.47 20.28 0.40
N ILE A 74 -12.22 19.16 0.35
CA ILE A 74 -11.82 17.86 0.89
C ILE A 74 -11.49 16.95 -0.27
N LEU A 75 -10.36 16.25 -0.20
CA LEU A 75 -9.94 15.24 -1.17
C LEU A 75 -9.99 13.85 -0.52
N LEU A 76 -10.54 12.90 -1.22
CA LEU A 76 -10.50 11.48 -0.82
C LEU A 76 -9.45 10.76 -1.67
N GLY A 77 -8.52 10.09 -1.02
CA GLY A 77 -7.53 9.25 -1.67
C GLY A 77 -8.07 7.84 -1.92
N SER A 78 -7.69 7.26 -3.05
CA SER A 78 -8.01 5.88 -3.40
C SER A 78 -9.52 5.60 -3.56
N ASP A 79 -9.93 4.32 -3.46
CA ASP A 79 -11.32 3.89 -3.64
C ASP A 79 -12.19 4.08 -2.38
N ASP A 80 -11.91 5.08 -1.59
CA ASP A 80 -12.62 5.40 -0.33
C ASP A 80 -14.03 5.99 -0.53
N ARG A 81 -14.76 5.54 -1.58
CA ARG A 81 -16.16 5.93 -1.81
C ARG A 81 -17.09 5.41 -0.74
N VAL A 82 -16.74 4.25 -0.18
CA VAL A 82 -17.54 3.55 0.83
C VAL A 82 -16.62 3.00 1.90
N TRP A 83 -16.85 3.40 3.14
CA TRP A 83 -16.12 2.86 4.27
C TRP A 83 -16.91 1.76 4.96
N LYS A 84 -16.27 0.63 5.20
CA LYS A 84 -16.78 -0.38 6.11
C LYS A 84 -16.47 0.04 7.54
N ILE A 85 -17.49 0.08 8.38
CA ILE A 85 -17.36 0.46 9.79
C ILE A 85 -17.74 -0.71 10.67
N ASP A 86 -17.05 -0.88 11.78
CA ASP A 86 -17.38 -1.91 12.76
C ASP A 86 -18.79 -1.66 13.34
N GLY A 87 -19.59 -2.70 13.37
CA GLY A 87 -20.97 -2.67 13.90
C GLY A 87 -22.02 -1.95 13.06
N SER A 88 -21.63 -1.15 12.05
CA SER A 88 -22.58 -0.28 11.29
C SER A 88 -22.67 -0.62 9.79
N GLY A 89 -21.87 -1.59 9.31
CA GLY A 89 -21.85 -1.94 7.89
C GLY A 89 -21.09 -0.94 7.03
N TRP A 90 -21.67 -0.53 5.89
CA TRP A 90 -21.02 0.37 4.93
C TRP A 90 -21.58 1.78 5.03
N ILE A 91 -20.74 2.79 5.08
CA ILE A 91 -21.14 4.20 5.03
C ILE A 91 -20.48 4.94 3.86
N ASN A 92 -21.12 6.04 3.45
CA ASN A 92 -20.48 7.05 2.61
C ASN A 92 -19.66 7.97 3.52
N PRO A 93 -18.33 8.04 3.38
CA PRO A 93 -17.50 8.90 4.23
C PRO A 93 -17.71 10.39 3.99
N GLN A 94 -18.26 10.79 2.86
CA GLN A 94 -18.37 12.18 2.46
C GLN A 94 -19.12 13.01 3.49
N GLN A 95 -20.27 12.52 3.99
CA GLN A 95 -21.06 13.28 4.98
C GLN A 95 -20.27 13.45 6.28
N LEU A 96 -19.62 12.43 6.77
CA LEU A 96 -18.77 12.49 7.96
C LEU A 96 -17.65 13.55 7.80
N LEU A 97 -16.99 13.54 6.65
CA LEU A 97 -15.91 14.50 6.38
C LEU A 97 -16.43 15.94 6.25
N VAL A 98 -17.58 16.13 5.60
CA VAL A 98 -18.26 17.43 5.53
C VAL A 98 -18.57 17.96 6.93
N ASP A 99 -19.13 17.12 7.79
CA ASP A 99 -19.50 17.50 9.16
C ASP A 99 -18.28 17.83 10.03
N VAL A 100 -17.20 17.03 9.92
CA VAL A 100 -15.98 17.23 10.71
C VAL A 100 -15.23 18.49 10.24
N PHE A 101 -15.01 18.64 8.95
CA PHE A 101 -14.19 19.73 8.41
C PHE A 101 -15.00 21.00 8.08
N ASN A 102 -16.32 20.95 8.19
CA ASN A 102 -17.22 22.04 7.85
C ASN A 102 -16.96 22.60 6.43
N CYS A 103 -16.84 21.69 5.46
CA CYS A 103 -16.53 22.00 4.07
C CYS A 103 -17.43 21.19 3.15
N ASN A 104 -18.24 21.88 2.33
CA ASN A 104 -19.20 21.23 1.42
C ASN A 104 -18.60 20.87 0.05
N GLN A 105 -17.36 21.29 -0.23
CA GLN A 105 -16.71 21.00 -1.49
C GLN A 105 -15.84 19.74 -1.34
N ILE A 106 -16.31 18.65 -1.94
CA ILE A 106 -15.55 17.41 -2.02
C ILE A 106 -14.94 17.32 -3.42
N GLY A 107 -13.62 17.24 -3.47
CA GLY A 107 -12.86 17.10 -4.70
C GLY A 107 -13.00 15.71 -5.32
N THR A 108 -12.42 15.57 -6.49
CA THR A 108 -12.36 14.28 -7.21
C THR A 108 -11.56 13.27 -6.41
N LEU A 109 -12.06 12.03 -6.36
CA LEU A 109 -11.29 10.88 -5.89
C LEU A 109 -10.03 10.74 -6.75
N ILE A 110 -8.89 10.65 -6.10
CA ILE A 110 -7.61 10.43 -6.77
C ILE A 110 -7.29 8.95 -6.66
N SER A 111 -7.07 8.27 -7.78
CA SER A 111 -6.73 6.85 -7.77
C SER A 111 -5.43 6.58 -7.02
N HIS A 112 -5.29 5.39 -6.44
CA HIS A 112 -4.17 4.97 -5.62
C HIS A 112 -2.81 5.18 -6.32
N HIS A 113 -2.64 4.61 -7.49
CA HIS A 113 -1.39 4.75 -8.24
C HIS A 113 -1.13 6.17 -8.74
N HIS A 114 -2.17 6.95 -9.03
CA HIS A 114 -2.00 8.36 -9.38
C HIS A 114 -1.47 9.17 -8.19
N CYS A 115 -1.94 8.88 -6.96
CA CYS A 115 -1.40 9.50 -5.75
C CYS A 115 0.09 9.20 -5.59
N HIS A 116 0.52 7.94 -5.77
CA HIS A 116 1.92 7.56 -5.75
C HIS A 116 2.74 8.30 -6.80
N ALA A 117 2.27 8.33 -8.04
CA ALA A 117 2.96 8.99 -9.15
C ALA A 117 3.12 10.50 -8.91
N CYS A 118 2.08 11.19 -8.49
CA CYS A 118 2.14 12.61 -8.15
C CYS A 118 3.09 12.87 -6.99
N ASN A 119 3.02 12.06 -5.92
CA ASN A 119 3.86 12.23 -4.75
C ASN A 119 5.35 12.13 -5.10
N VAL A 120 5.74 11.14 -5.88
CA VAL A 120 7.13 10.93 -6.30
C VAL A 120 7.58 12.03 -7.27
N PHE A 121 6.79 12.33 -8.27
CA PHE A 121 7.17 13.27 -9.33
C PHE A 121 7.31 14.70 -8.81
N TYR A 122 6.29 15.23 -8.12
CA TYR A 122 6.31 16.63 -7.67
C TYR A 122 7.35 16.93 -6.59
N GLN A 123 7.85 15.90 -5.88
CA GLN A 123 8.97 16.02 -4.96
C GLN A 123 10.35 15.80 -5.63
N SER A 124 10.37 15.34 -6.87
CA SER A 124 11.60 15.14 -7.64
C SER A 124 12.12 16.47 -8.23
N PRO A 125 13.40 16.54 -8.63
CA PRO A 125 13.93 17.70 -9.34
C PRO A 125 13.61 17.72 -10.85
N PHE A 126 12.87 16.73 -11.36
CA PHE A 126 12.62 16.58 -12.81
C PHE A 126 11.48 17.49 -13.28
N GLU A 127 11.65 18.12 -14.43
CA GLU A 127 10.59 18.87 -15.12
C GLU A 127 9.67 17.95 -15.92
N GLU A 128 10.20 16.84 -16.39
CA GLU A 128 9.50 15.80 -17.14
C GLU A 128 10.12 14.43 -16.84
N SER A 129 9.29 13.39 -16.70
CA SER A 129 9.77 12.02 -16.47
C SER A 129 8.73 10.96 -16.81
N LEU A 130 9.23 9.74 -17.04
CA LEU A 130 8.44 8.53 -16.93
C LEU A 130 8.36 8.15 -15.44
N VAL A 131 7.13 7.99 -14.93
CA VAL A 131 6.89 7.57 -13.54
C VAL A 131 6.25 6.19 -13.55
N ILE A 132 6.88 5.27 -12.85
CA ILE A 132 6.37 3.92 -12.66
C ILE A 132 5.82 3.83 -11.23
N SER A 133 4.53 3.59 -11.10
CA SER A 133 3.87 3.27 -9.83
C SER A 133 3.60 1.79 -9.77
N TYR A 134 4.27 1.12 -8.83
CA TYR A 134 4.19 -0.31 -8.63
C TYR A 134 3.82 -0.61 -7.17
N ASP A 135 2.76 -1.39 -6.98
CA ASP A 135 2.27 -1.75 -5.65
C ASP A 135 1.67 -3.17 -5.67
N GLY A 136 1.49 -3.77 -4.48
CA GLY A 136 0.83 -5.06 -4.29
C GLY A 136 -0.69 -5.04 -4.50
N GLY A 137 -1.25 -3.90 -4.88
CA GLY A 137 -2.64 -3.69 -5.19
C GLY A 137 -3.05 -2.24 -4.96
N GLY A 138 -4.15 -1.85 -5.59
CA GLY A 138 -4.79 -0.55 -5.45
C GLY A 138 -6.19 -0.64 -6.05
N ASP A 139 -6.98 0.40 -5.89
CA ASP A 139 -8.33 0.53 -6.46
C ASP A 139 -8.36 0.43 -7.99
N ASP A 140 -7.23 0.67 -8.63
CA ASP A 140 -7.08 0.74 -10.08
C ASP A 140 -6.04 -0.23 -10.66
N GLY A 141 -5.57 -1.22 -9.88
CA GLY A 141 -4.67 -2.28 -10.33
C GLY A 141 -3.36 -2.36 -9.56
N PHE A 142 -2.33 -2.97 -10.16
CA PHE A 142 -1.07 -3.29 -9.50
C PHE A 142 0.13 -2.50 -10.02
N PHE A 143 0.09 -2.08 -11.29
CA PHE A 143 1.22 -1.47 -11.94
C PHE A 143 0.75 -0.46 -12.99
N LYS A 144 1.23 0.77 -12.88
CA LYS A 144 0.87 1.87 -13.78
C LYS A 144 2.10 2.62 -14.24
N VAL A 145 2.06 3.07 -15.48
CA VAL A 145 3.10 3.91 -16.07
C VAL A 145 2.50 5.25 -16.45
N TYR A 146 3.13 6.32 -16.01
CA TYR A 146 2.70 7.69 -16.25
C TYR A 146 3.78 8.48 -16.97
N HIS A 147 3.35 9.37 -17.87
CA HIS A 147 4.14 10.49 -18.31
C HIS A 147 3.80 11.68 -17.42
N ALA A 148 4.79 12.25 -16.80
CA ALA A 148 4.63 13.32 -15.81
C ALA A 148 5.39 14.57 -16.25
N THR A 149 4.70 15.72 -16.19
CA THR A 149 5.24 17.07 -16.35
C THR A 149 4.80 17.92 -15.16
N ARG A 150 5.34 19.14 -15.00
CA ARG A 150 4.89 20.03 -13.92
C ARG A 150 3.42 20.41 -14.03
N ASP A 151 2.82 20.31 -15.21
CA ASP A 151 1.42 20.67 -15.45
C ASP A 151 0.46 19.48 -15.24
N GLU A 152 0.91 18.24 -15.57
CA GLU A 152 0.05 17.07 -15.44
C GLU A 152 0.84 15.76 -15.21
N VAL A 153 0.17 14.78 -14.59
CA VAL A 153 0.62 13.38 -14.47
C VAL A 153 -0.38 12.51 -15.21
N LYS A 154 -0.03 12.05 -16.41
CA LYS A 154 -0.92 11.35 -17.34
C LYS A 154 -0.61 9.86 -17.39
N LEU A 155 -1.63 9.03 -17.19
CA LEU A 155 -1.52 7.58 -17.36
C LEU A 155 -1.27 7.25 -18.85
N ILE A 156 -0.24 6.45 -19.13
CA ILE A 156 0.10 5.98 -20.48
C ILE A 156 -0.01 4.46 -20.63
N ASP A 157 0.18 3.70 -19.55
CA ASP A 157 0.04 2.24 -19.61
C ASP A 157 -0.36 1.64 -18.27
N THR A 158 -0.95 0.44 -18.32
CA THR A 158 -1.38 -0.36 -17.19
C THR A 158 -0.99 -1.81 -17.38
N ILE A 159 -0.15 -2.33 -16.49
CA ILE A 159 0.26 -3.72 -16.49
C ILE A 159 -0.52 -4.45 -15.37
N ARG A 160 -1.22 -5.54 -15.74
CA ARG A 160 -2.10 -6.28 -14.83
C ARG A 160 -1.39 -7.43 -14.09
N SER A 161 -0.10 -7.27 -13.80
CA SER A 161 0.68 -8.30 -13.10
C SER A 161 0.89 -7.92 -11.66
N ASP A 162 0.47 -8.80 -10.74
CA ASP A 162 0.64 -8.64 -9.30
C ASP A 162 1.91 -9.37 -8.82
N PHE A 163 3.06 -8.84 -9.20
CA PHE A 163 4.36 -9.36 -8.74
C PHE A 163 4.52 -9.24 -7.22
N GLY A 164 4.05 -8.12 -6.63
CA GLY A 164 4.17 -7.87 -5.20
C GLY A 164 3.41 -8.89 -4.38
N GLY A 165 2.19 -9.25 -4.79
CA GLY A 165 1.43 -10.31 -4.16
C GLY A 165 2.13 -11.67 -4.27
N GLY A 166 2.66 -12.02 -5.45
CA GLY A 166 3.45 -13.23 -5.66
C GLY A 166 4.71 -13.27 -4.77
N TYR A 167 5.39 -12.13 -4.65
CA TYR A 167 6.55 -11.98 -3.76
C TYR A 167 6.16 -12.18 -2.28
N CYS A 168 5.07 -11.57 -1.82
CA CYS A 168 4.54 -11.78 -0.47
C CYS A 168 4.16 -13.24 -0.20
N LEU A 169 3.57 -13.93 -1.18
CA LEU A 169 3.25 -15.35 -1.07
C LEU A 169 4.51 -16.23 -0.99
N SER A 170 5.56 -15.89 -1.73
CA SER A 170 6.85 -16.57 -1.59
C SER A 170 7.44 -16.36 -0.19
N ALA A 171 7.32 -15.18 0.36
CA ALA A 171 7.76 -14.85 1.71
C ALA A 171 7.04 -15.69 2.78
N SER A 172 5.78 -16.03 2.57
CA SER A 172 5.00 -16.86 3.49
C SER A 172 5.48 -18.31 3.58
N LEU A 173 6.25 -18.78 2.61
CA LEU A 173 6.85 -20.12 2.63
C LEU A 173 7.98 -20.27 3.65
N ILE A 174 8.51 -19.17 4.17
CA ILE A 174 9.67 -19.13 5.04
C ILE A 174 9.24 -18.93 6.49
N ARG A 175 9.61 -19.87 7.36
CA ARG A 175 9.21 -19.88 8.78
C ARG A 175 9.60 -18.61 9.51
N GLU A 176 10.84 -18.17 9.37
CA GLU A 176 11.38 -16.98 10.06
C GLU A 176 10.65 -15.69 9.65
N VAL A 177 10.03 -15.68 8.49
CA VAL A 177 9.19 -14.59 7.99
C VAL A 177 7.76 -14.76 8.48
N ALA A 178 7.14 -15.92 8.22
CA ALA A 178 5.73 -16.17 8.48
C ALA A 178 5.39 -16.10 9.98
N GLU A 179 6.08 -16.86 10.84
CA GLU A 179 5.81 -16.91 12.29
C GLU A 179 6.06 -15.58 13.01
N LYS A 180 7.01 -14.78 12.54
CA LYS A 180 7.33 -13.47 13.13
C LYS A 180 6.51 -12.32 12.54
N SER A 181 5.67 -12.58 11.57
CA SER A 181 4.83 -11.58 10.92
C SER A 181 3.45 -11.57 11.56
N LYS A 182 3.05 -10.41 12.08
CA LYS A 182 1.70 -10.20 12.62
C LYS A 182 0.72 -9.68 11.56
N HIS A 183 1.22 -9.36 10.37
CA HIS A 183 0.46 -8.78 9.28
C HIS A 183 1.11 -9.11 7.93
N GLN A 184 0.30 -9.34 6.90
CA GLN A 184 0.79 -9.69 5.54
C GLN A 184 1.74 -8.64 4.97
N LEU A 185 1.51 -7.35 5.20
CA LEU A 185 2.37 -6.25 4.74
C LEU A 185 3.81 -6.32 5.29
N ALA A 186 4.04 -7.08 6.36
CA ALA A 186 5.38 -7.26 6.92
C ALA A 186 6.19 -8.38 6.24
N LEU A 187 5.57 -9.21 5.40
CA LEU A 187 6.21 -10.38 4.79
C LEU A 187 7.32 -10.00 3.83
N ALA A 188 7.02 -9.14 2.85
CA ALA A 188 7.96 -8.74 1.81
C ALA A 188 9.26 -8.14 2.39
N GLY A 189 9.15 -7.12 3.26
CA GLY A 189 10.32 -6.47 3.86
C GLY A 189 11.20 -7.41 4.69
N LYS A 190 10.60 -8.42 5.36
CA LYS A 190 11.37 -9.42 6.10
C LYS A 190 12.09 -10.38 5.16
N MET A 191 11.46 -10.81 4.07
CA MET A 191 12.11 -11.65 3.07
C MET A 191 13.27 -10.92 2.40
N MET A 192 13.10 -9.65 2.05
CA MET A 192 14.19 -8.80 1.55
C MET A 192 15.39 -8.75 2.52
N GLY A 193 15.12 -8.71 3.82
CA GLY A 193 16.19 -8.77 4.82
C GLY A 193 16.89 -10.14 4.90
N LEU A 194 16.18 -11.22 4.61
CA LEU A 194 16.74 -12.59 4.66
C LEU A 194 17.52 -12.98 3.41
N CYS A 195 17.22 -12.42 2.24
CA CYS A 195 17.83 -12.81 0.98
C CYS A 195 19.37 -12.67 1.01
N GLY A 196 19.90 -11.72 1.78
CA GLY A 196 21.34 -11.54 1.97
C GLY A 196 22.07 -12.68 2.71
N TYR A 197 21.35 -13.58 3.35
CA TYR A 197 21.92 -14.73 4.06
C TYR A 197 21.83 -16.05 3.27
N GLY A 198 21.09 -16.05 2.16
CA GLY A 198 20.86 -17.21 1.31
C GLY A 198 21.76 -17.26 0.08
N LYS A 199 21.64 -18.35 -0.64
CA LYS A 199 22.26 -18.54 -1.96
C LYS A 199 21.17 -18.75 -2.98
N VAL A 200 21.34 -18.13 -4.15
CA VAL A 200 20.44 -18.31 -5.28
C VAL A 200 20.54 -19.75 -5.80
N VAL A 201 19.39 -20.41 -5.90
CA VAL A 201 19.27 -21.74 -6.54
C VAL A 201 18.79 -21.48 -7.97
N GLU A 202 19.73 -21.46 -8.91
CA GLU A 202 19.51 -20.97 -10.28
C GLU A 202 18.37 -21.69 -11.01
N GLU A 203 18.25 -23.01 -10.85
CA GLU A 203 17.17 -23.81 -11.45
C GLU A 203 15.77 -23.45 -10.93
N HIS A 204 15.66 -22.77 -9.78
CA HIS A 204 14.39 -22.33 -9.20
C HIS A 204 14.02 -20.89 -9.58
N VAL A 205 14.94 -20.09 -10.14
CA VAL A 205 14.69 -18.68 -10.46
C VAL A 205 13.53 -18.52 -11.44
N ALA A 206 13.56 -19.24 -12.58
CA ALA A 206 12.48 -19.16 -13.56
C ALA A 206 11.12 -19.67 -13.01
N PRO A 207 11.05 -20.80 -12.27
CA PRO A 207 9.83 -21.22 -11.57
C PRO A 207 9.26 -20.17 -10.62
N PHE A 208 10.07 -19.49 -9.80
CA PHE A 208 9.60 -18.40 -8.94
C PHE A 208 9.13 -17.18 -9.76
N GLY A 209 9.83 -16.84 -10.83
CA GLY A 209 9.39 -15.79 -11.76
C GLY A 209 8.00 -16.07 -12.32
N MET A 210 7.73 -17.31 -12.75
CA MET A 210 6.39 -17.72 -13.21
C MET A 210 5.35 -17.67 -12.08
N PHE A 211 5.72 -18.08 -10.88
CA PHE A 211 4.83 -18.04 -9.71
C PHE A 211 4.36 -16.62 -9.37
N PHE A 212 5.17 -15.60 -9.61
CA PHE A 212 4.74 -14.21 -9.37
C PHE A 212 3.56 -13.78 -10.26
N PHE A 213 3.39 -14.40 -11.43
CA PHE A 213 2.26 -14.12 -12.31
C PHE A 213 1.02 -14.95 -11.96
N ASP A 214 1.20 -16.27 -11.79
CA ASP A 214 0.05 -17.20 -11.68
C ASP A 214 -0.31 -17.58 -10.24
N LYS A 215 0.63 -17.39 -9.29
CA LYS A 215 0.49 -17.71 -7.85
C LYS A 215 0.07 -19.17 -7.59
N ASP A 216 0.43 -20.06 -8.52
CA ASP A 216 0.11 -21.49 -8.46
C ASP A 216 1.20 -22.26 -7.73
N TYR A 217 0.99 -22.56 -6.44
CA TYR A 217 1.90 -23.38 -5.63
C TYR A 217 2.06 -24.81 -6.17
N LYS A 218 1.02 -25.39 -6.81
CA LYS A 218 1.15 -26.77 -7.36
C LYS A 218 2.14 -26.77 -8.51
N LYS A 219 2.04 -25.76 -9.37
CA LYS A 219 2.98 -25.58 -10.48
C LYS A 219 4.38 -25.27 -9.97
N LEU A 220 4.52 -24.40 -8.96
CA LEU A 220 5.80 -24.13 -8.34
C LEU A 220 6.43 -25.42 -7.78
N ALA A 221 5.65 -26.21 -7.02
CA ALA A 221 6.11 -27.50 -6.49
C ALA A 221 6.55 -28.48 -7.58
N GLN A 222 5.78 -28.58 -8.67
CA GLN A 222 6.12 -29.45 -9.81
C GLN A 222 7.42 -29.04 -10.50
N LEU A 223 7.65 -27.76 -10.68
CA LEU A 223 8.81 -27.22 -11.38
C LEU A 223 10.08 -27.23 -10.53
N THR A 224 9.96 -27.11 -9.21
CA THR A 224 11.10 -27.01 -8.29
C THR A 224 11.36 -28.31 -7.52
N GLY A 225 10.39 -29.21 -7.45
CA GLY A 225 10.45 -30.37 -6.55
C GLY A 225 10.31 -30.01 -5.06
N LEU A 226 9.99 -28.79 -4.72
CA LEU A 226 9.86 -28.33 -3.34
C LEU A 226 8.65 -28.94 -2.64
N PRO A 227 8.77 -29.34 -1.34
CA PRO A 227 7.72 -30.04 -0.59
C PRO A 227 6.64 -29.10 -0.08
N LEU A 228 5.94 -28.39 -0.96
CA LEU A 228 4.92 -27.40 -0.58
C LEU A 228 3.67 -28.09 0.00
N LYS A 229 3.30 -27.70 1.21
CA LYS A 229 2.08 -28.14 1.91
C LYS A 229 0.96 -27.11 1.69
N ASN A 230 -0.32 -27.52 1.82
CA ASN A 230 -1.50 -26.63 1.72
C ASN A 230 -1.57 -25.81 0.43
N LEU A 231 -1.60 -26.51 -0.69
CA LEU A 231 -1.56 -25.90 -2.02
C LEU A 231 -2.91 -25.36 -2.53
N ASN A 232 -3.97 -25.32 -1.71
CA ASN A 232 -5.33 -25.08 -2.20
C ASN A 232 -5.72 -23.61 -2.25
N ASP A 233 -5.36 -22.81 -1.26
CA ASP A 233 -5.58 -21.37 -1.25
C ASP A 233 -4.39 -20.62 -0.64
N PRO A 234 -3.58 -19.93 -1.47
CA PRO A 234 -2.43 -19.18 -0.98
C PRO A 234 -2.80 -17.99 -0.08
N TRP A 235 -4.04 -17.51 -0.14
CA TRP A 235 -4.50 -16.34 0.59
C TRP A 235 -5.29 -16.65 1.86
N GLU A 236 -5.74 -17.90 2.06
CA GLU A 236 -6.57 -18.26 3.20
C GLU A 236 -5.86 -18.03 4.55
N ASP A 237 -4.60 -18.42 4.64
CA ASP A 237 -3.75 -18.06 5.78
C ASP A 237 -2.26 -18.09 5.39
N PRO A 238 -1.75 -17.05 4.74
CA PRO A 238 -0.37 -17.03 4.23
C PRO A 238 0.67 -17.19 5.34
N MET A 239 0.33 -16.88 6.60
CA MET A 239 1.27 -16.97 7.72
C MET A 239 1.38 -18.39 8.31
N LYS A 240 0.54 -19.33 7.89
CA LYS A 240 0.61 -20.75 8.29
C LYS A 240 1.14 -21.68 7.20
N ASN A 241 1.44 -21.16 6.03
CA ASN A 241 1.87 -21.94 4.87
C ASN A 241 3.38 -22.19 4.79
N TRP A 242 4.15 -21.79 5.80
CA TRP A 242 5.59 -21.96 5.77
C TRP A 242 6.01 -23.44 5.69
N VAL A 243 7.08 -23.69 4.96
CA VAL A 243 7.62 -25.01 4.65
C VAL A 243 9.12 -25.06 4.90
N PHE A 244 9.79 -23.94 4.72
CA PHE A 244 11.25 -23.82 4.78
C PHE A 244 11.68 -23.10 6.05
N GLU A 245 12.79 -23.56 6.63
CA GLU A 245 13.41 -22.93 7.79
C GLU A 245 14.94 -22.93 7.67
N GLY A 246 15.62 -22.05 8.41
CA GLY A 246 17.07 -21.95 8.43
C GLY A 246 17.64 -21.68 7.04
N GLN A 247 18.72 -22.38 6.67
CA GLN A 247 19.42 -22.14 5.40
C GLN A 247 18.54 -22.36 4.17
N GLU A 248 17.65 -23.36 4.17
CA GLU A 248 16.72 -23.58 3.05
C GLU A 248 15.76 -22.39 2.86
N GLY A 249 15.25 -21.84 3.96
CA GLY A 249 14.42 -20.63 3.94
C GLY A 249 15.19 -19.42 3.41
N PHE A 250 16.46 -19.27 3.78
CA PHE A 250 17.29 -18.18 3.28
C PHE A 250 17.59 -18.32 1.79
N ASP A 251 17.84 -19.55 1.32
CA ASP A 251 18.08 -19.83 -0.11
C ASP A 251 16.80 -19.60 -0.94
N VAL A 252 15.62 -19.92 -0.42
CA VAL A 252 14.33 -19.55 -1.02
C VAL A 252 14.17 -18.03 -1.09
N ALA A 253 14.53 -17.30 -0.02
CA ALA A 253 14.47 -15.84 -0.02
C ALA A 253 15.40 -15.22 -1.08
N ALA A 254 16.65 -15.71 -1.17
CA ALA A 254 17.62 -15.22 -2.15
C ALA A 254 17.16 -15.55 -3.60
N THR A 255 16.62 -16.75 -3.82
CA THR A 255 16.13 -17.19 -5.13
C THR A 255 14.90 -16.41 -5.58
N ALA A 256 13.94 -16.18 -4.67
CA ALA A 256 12.76 -15.39 -4.97
C ALA A 256 13.10 -13.91 -5.23
N GLN A 257 14.09 -13.34 -4.51
CA GLN A 257 14.57 -11.98 -4.76
C GLN A 257 15.20 -11.88 -6.16
N GLU A 258 16.09 -12.79 -6.53
CA GLU A 258 16.70 -12.84 -7.86
C GLU A 258 15.66 -13.01 -8.96
N ALA A 259 14.67 -13.88 -8.73
CA ALA A 259 13.56 -14.08 -9.68
C ALA A 259 12.72 -12.80 -9.85
N PHE A 260 12.48 -12.07 -8.75
CA PHE A 260 11.77 -10.80 -8.80
C PHE A 260 12.54 -9.76 -9.61
N GLU A 261 13.83 -9.61 -9.34
CA GLU A 261 14.69 -8.65 -10.05
C GLU A 261 14.76 -8.97 -11.54
N ARG A 262 14.94 -10.22 -11.93
CA ARG A 262 14.94 -10.62 -13.35
C ARG A 262 13.58 -10.43 -14.01
N ALA A 263 12.48 -10.68 -13.32
CA ALA A 263 11.15 -10.46 -13.87
C ALA A 263 10.80 -8.97 -14.02
N PHE A 264 11.38 -8.10 -13.18
CA PHE A 264 11.10 -6.67 -13.18
C PHE A 264 12.00 -5.89 -14.16
N PHE A 265 13.28 -6.27 -14.28
CA PHE A 265 14.28 -5.54 -15.08
C PHE A 265 14.63 -6.22 -16.41
N GLY A 266 14.27 -7.48 -16.59
CA GLY A 266 14.54 -8.29 -17.80
C GLY A 266 13.48 -8.21 -18.81
#